data_d3e95c2a0206728f7d14fb5f2420438d
#
_entry.id   d3e95c2a0206728f7d14fb5f2420438d
#
_cell.length_a   1.000
_cell.length_b   1.000
_cell.length_c   1.000
_cell.angle_alpha   90.00
_cell.angle_beta   90.00
_cell.angle_gamma   90.00
#
_symmetry.space_group_name_H-M   'P 1'
#
loop_
_entity.id
_entity.type
_entity.pdbx_description
1 polymer ?
#
loop_
_entity_poly.entity_id
_entity_poly.type
_entity_poly.pdbx_seq_one_letter_code
_entity_poly.pdbx_strand_id
1 'polypeptide(L)'
;MNLTPFRNVYVNATGAFYPGEPVDNAHIDDYIAPLNAGSSRLKRRILAENGILQRYYSVGPDGRTRFSAAHMAASAIRGCLREAGATLGDIDLLCTGTSGGDATLPGFSNMVQGELAAPPMMTSSHSGVCAAGVAALQHAAMALEGGRAQCAVVATSEVPSRLFKRSRFASRGYDIDFDAHFLRWMLSDAAGAWLVESAPRGDRPLKLINMHLRSFSGDYPVCMQVGLSANAAAGAAESYLDYPSFADAERAGAYALRQNIRLLPNLFDVAIHEYVRLVQAGWIDTTRIDYFLCHYSSQRFAGVVRELLDKAGLSIPDERWYNNLQTRGNTGAASIFVMLDDFLREHEVKPGERIFCFVPESGRFTVGYLLFEVAPAADKAPAAPTATDVVPPPHDAVNASNPAMRTLLRDLAEVWHDYRSRAWRTPLVSRITRGGLERVHMLSWMEDWIPQVQQGSLWMRKAAANLGEPYAGLRDLILLHAADEQFDFRILFDDYQRLGGTAQSIEALRRNPGGEALNAYLHARAEGANSVGLLGAVYIIEGTGQRIAPALLPQIRRQLALALETTKFLQYHGENDVHHLARWLDCAEMALDAGGAAVATDIVATARATAQLYLLQLEAVL
;
A
#
# COMPACT_ATOMS: atom_id res chain seq x y z
N MET A 1 -29.47 19.66 -2.16
CA MET A 1 -28.05 19.28 -1.99
C MET A 1 -27.70 19.51 -0.54
N ASN A 2 -27.26 18.49 0.19
CA ASN A 2 -26.85 18.70 1.59
C ASN A 2 -25.37 19.11 1.56
N LEU A 3 -25.10 20.39 1.72
CA LEU A 3 -23.76 21.00 1.61
C LEU A 3 -23.19 21.26 3.01
N THR A 4 -23.25 20.25 3.88
CA THR A 4 -22.70 20.37 5.24
C THR A 4 -21.16 20.41 5.16
N PRO A 5 -20.51 21.48 5.67
CA PRO A 5 -19.06 21.56 5.73
C PRO A 5 -18.46 20.45 6.58
N PHE A 6 -17.24 20.00 6.25
CA PHE A 6 -16.45 19.12 7.10
C PHE A 6 -16.05 19.86 8.39
N ARG A 7 -16.09 19.14 9.52
CA ARG A 7 -15.78 19.70 10.84
C ARG A 7 -14.35 19.39 11.25
N ASN A 8 -13.94 18.13 11.01
CA ASN A 8 -12.73 17.56 11.55
C ASN A 8 -11.95 16.81 10.46
N VAL A 9 -11.58 17.50 9.38
CA VAL A 9 -10.74 16.94 8.31
C VAL A 9 -9.64 17.94 7.99
N TYR A 10 -8.38 17.54 8.14
CA TYR A 10 -7.20 18.38 7.96
C TYR A 10 -6.17 17.69 7.09
N VAL A 11 -5.64 18.38 6.09
CA VAL A 11 -4.42 17.96 5.39
C VAL A 11 -3.25 18.55 6.16
N ASN A 12 -2.50 17.70 6.84
CA ASN A 12 -1.45 18.11 7.78
C ASN A 12 -0.04 18.05 7.19
N ALA A 13 0.14 17.27 6.14
CA ALA A 13 1.38 17.24 5.38
C ALA A 13 1.13 16.81 3.95
N THR A 14 2.05 17.21 3.07
CA THR A 14 2.05 16.84 1.66
C THR A 14 3.39 16.20 1.29
N GLY A 15 3.44 15.48 0.17
CA GLY A 15 4.66 14.93 -0.37
C GLY A 15 4.52 14.64 -1.85
N ALA A 16 5.57 14.89 -2.59
CA ALA A 16 5.65 14.62 -4.02
C ALA A 16 6.84 13.73 -4.36
N PHE A 17 6.72 12.98 -5.44
CA PHE A 17 7.80 12.22 -6.04
C PHE A 17 7.78 12.38 -7.56
N TYR A 18 8.92 12.77 -8.12
CA TYR A 18 9.16 12.87 -9.54
C TYR A 18 10.26 11.89 -9.93
N PRO A 19 10.08 11.06 -10.98
CA PRO A 19 11.07 10.05 -11.37
C PRO A 19 12.22 10.69 -12.16
N GLY A 20 13.39 10.75 -11.56
CA GLY A 20 14.62 11.27 -12.20
C GLY A 20 14.67 12.78 -12.37
N GLU A 21 15.48 13.22 -13.31
CA GLU A 21 15.67 14.62 -13.64
C GLU A 21 14.58 15.14 -14.59
N PRO A 22 14.27 16.44 -14.56
CA PRO A 22 13.31 17.02 -15.48
C PRO A 22 13.81 16.96 -16.93
N VAL A 23 12.92 16.58 -17.84
CA VAL A 23 13.17 16.49 -19.28
C VAL A 23 12.54 17.68 -19.98
N ASP A 24 13.35 18.53 -20.60
CA ASP A 24 12.90 19.69 -21.34
C ASP A 24 12.43 19.36 -22.78
N ASN A 25 11.92 20.36 -23.48
CA ASN A 25 11.43 20.21 -24.84
C ASN A 25 12.51 19.86 -25.87
N ALA A 26 13.79 20.15 -25.59
CA ALA A 26 14.90 19.82 -26.48
C ALA A 26 15.28 18.34 -26.39
N HIS A 27 15.17 17.73 -25.21
CA HIS A 27 15.57 16.34 -24.93
C HIS A 27 14.38 15.35 -24.90
N ILE A 28 13.14 15.81 -25.11
CA ILE A 28 11.95 14.96 -25.02
C ILE A 28 11.99 13.78 -26.00
N ASP A 29 12.68 13.91 -27.14
CA ASP A 29 12.77 12.86 -28.17
C ASP A 29 13.60 11.67 -27.73
N ASP A 30 14.51 11.84 -26.77
CA ASP A 30 15.28 10.76 -26.18
C ASP A 30 14.38 9.79 -25.39
N TYR A 31 13.24 10.27 -24.90
CA TYR A 31 12.27 9.53 -24.10
C TYR A 31 11.00 9.17 -24.89
N ILE A 32 10.36 10.16 -25.50
CA ILE A 32 9.08 10.04 -26.23
C ILE A 32 9.26 10.53 -27.66
N ALA A 33 10.01 9.76 -28.44
CA ALA A 33 10.31 10.11 -29.82
C ALA A 33 9.05 10.19 -30.71
N PRO A 34 9.02 11.05 -31.74
CA PRO A 34 8.03 10.99 -32.80
C PRO A 34 8.01 9.61 -33.47
N LEU A 35 6.85 9.17 -33.94
CA LEU A 35 6.67 7.88 -34.61
C LEU A 35 7.02 7.93 -36.12
N ASN A 36 6.68 9.06 -36.75
CA ASN A 36 6.90 9.32 -38.20
C ASN A 36 6.95 10.85 -38.45
N ALA A 37 7.10 11.25 -39.71
CA ALA A 37 7.17 12.67 -40.08
C ALA A 37 5.89 13.47 -39.76
N GLY A 38 4.71 12.84 -39.82
CA GLY A 38 3.45 13.45 -39.39
C GLY A 38 3.43 13.72 -37.91
N SER A 39 3.87 12.75 -37.13
CA SER A 39 4.06 12.84 -35.67
C SER A 39 5.01 13.99 -35.29
N SER A 40 6.11 14.17 -36.03
CA SER A 40 7.05 15.28 -35.76
C SER A 40 6.44 16.67 -35.99
N ARG A 41 5.56 16.81 -37.00
CA ARG A 41 4.85 18.08 -37.24
C ARG A 41 3.84 18.38 -36.14
N LEU A 42 3.08 17.35 -35.70
CA LEU A 42 2.13 17.47 -34.59
C LEU A 42 2.83 17.82 -33.27
N LYS A 43 3.97 17.18 -32.97
CA LYS A 43 4.79 17.48 -31.79
C LYS A 43 5.12 18.97 -31.73
N ARG A 44 5.70 19.53 -32.79
CA ARG A 44 6.07 20.96 -32.84
C ARG A 44 4.90 21.89 -32.54
N ARG A 45 3.72 21.58 -33.11
CA ARG A 45 2.51 22.35 -32.86
C ARG A 45 2.05 22.23 -31.42
N ILE A 46 1.97 21.02 -30.87
CA ILE A 46 1.53 20.77 -29.49
C ILE A 46 2.46 21.44 -28.48
N LEU A 47 3.78 21.35 -28.66
CA LEU A 47 4.75 21.97 -27.77
C LEU A 47 4.69 23.51 -27.83
N ALA A 48 4.38 24.10 -28.97
CA ALA A 48 4.23 25.55 -29.11
C ALA A 48 2.99 26.10 -28.39
N GLU A 49 1.93 25.28 -28.23
CA GLU A 49 0.65 25.73 -27.72
C GLU A 49 0.39 25.31 -26.25
N ASN A 50 1.08 24.28 -25.74
CA ASN A 50 0.73 23.70 -24.43
C ASN A 50 1.33 24.43 -23.22
N GLY A 51 2.38 25.23 -23.42
CA GLY A 51 3.05 25.99 -22.37
C GLY A 51 3.88 25.16 -21.39
N ILE A 52 4.13 23.87 -21.68
CA ILE A 52 4.92 22.98 -20.83
C ILE A 52 6.38 23.02 -21.28
N LEU A 53 7.30 23.36 -20.38
CA LEU A 53 8.73 23.41 -20.64
C LEU A 53 9.46 22.14 -20.19
N GLN A 54 8.99 21.52 -19.10
CA GLN A 54 9.62 20.35 -18.49
C GLN A 54 8.60 19.28 -18.12
N ARG A 55 9.05 18.01 -18.10
CA ARG A 55 8.29 16.83 -17.71
C ARG A 55 9.21 15.85 -17.01
N TYR A 56 8.62 14.86 -16.38
CA TYR A 56 9.33 13.75 -15.74
C TYR A 56 8.88 12.44 -16.34
N TYR A 57 9.81 11.50 -16.52
CA TYR A 57 9.51 10.19 -17.10
C TYR A 57 10.17 9.07 -16.30
N SER A 58 9.37 8.10 -15.88
CA SER A 58 9.84 6.84 -15.30
C SER A 58 10.44 5.92 -16.37
N VAL A 59 10.07 6.11 -17.62
CA VAL A 59 10.68 5.41 -18.75
C VAL A 59 11.96 6.14 -19.15
N GLY A 60 13.10 5.42 -19.11
CA GLY A 60 14.38 5.97 -19.54
C GLY A 60 14.53 6.02 -21.06
N PRO A 61 15.61 6.65 -21.56
CA PRO A 61 15.92 6.69 -23.00
C PRO A 61 16.09 5.31 -23.63
N ASP A 62 16.46 4.30 -22.82
CA ASP A 62 16.56 2.89 -23.22
C ASP A 62 15.17 2.19 -23.35
N GLY A 63 14.09 2.89 -23.10
CA GLY A 63 12.73 2.37 -23.11
C GLY A 63 12.35 1.52 -21.90
N ARG A 64 13.24 1.37 -20.91
CA ARG A 64 12.96 0.61 -19.67
C ARG A 64 12.24 1.49 -18.66
N THR A 65 11.23 0.92 -17.99
CA THR A 65 10.58 1.56 -16.84
C THR A 65 11.47 1.41 -15.61
N ARG A 66 11.82 2.52 -14.97
CA ARG A 66 12.71 2.56 -13.80
C ARG A 66 11.94 2.45 -12.48
N PHE A 67 10.76 3.07 -12.42
CA PHE A 67 9.89 3.07 -11.24
C PHE A 67 8.49 2.61 -11.59
N SER A 68 7.91 1.73 -10.79
CA SER A 68 6.49 1.37 -10.86
C SER A 68 5.62 2.49 -10.31
N ALA A 69 4.33 2.50 -10.65
CA ALA A 69 3.39 3.47 -10.06
C ALA A 69 3.29 3.30 -8.53
N ALA A 70 3.28 2.05 -8.05
CA ALA A 70 3.26 1.75 -6.62
C ALA A 70 4.52 2.25 -5.90
N HIS A 71 5.70 2.08 -6.50
CA HIS A 71 6.96 2.61 -5.95
C HIS A 71 6.94 4.13 -5.84
N MET A 72 6.47 4.82 -6.87
CA MET A 72 6.38 6.29 -6.86
C MET A 72 5.40 6.78 -5.79
N ALA A 73 4.21 6.17 -5.69
CA ALA A 73 3.25 6.48 -4.62
C ALA A 73 3.84 6.24 -3.23
N ALA A 74 4.49 5.09 -3.02
CA ALA A 74 5.16 4.78 -1.75
C ALA A 74 6.25 5.80 -1.40
N SER A 75 7.00 6.27 -2.39
CA SER A 75 8.04 7.30 -2.20
C SER A 75 7.45 8.64 -1.80
N ALA A 76 6.35 9.06 -2.44
CA ALA A 76 5.62 10.28 -2.05
C ALA A 76 5.05 10.16 -0.63
N ILE A 77 4.47 9.00 -0.26
CA ILE A 77 3.96 8.73 1.09
C ILE A 77 5.09 8.83 2.12
N ARG A 78 6.24 8.18 1.89
CA ARG A 78 7.39 8.28 2.80
C ARG A 78 7.88 9.72 2.96
N GLY A 79 7.86 10.51 1.90
CA GLY A 79 8.15 11.95 1.94
C GLY A 79 7.17 12.71 2.84
N CYS A 80 5.88 12.52 2.61
CA CYS A 80 4.78 13.12 3.34
C CYS A 80 4.83 12.77 4.85
N LEU A 81 5.05 11.50 5.20
CA LEU A 81 5.16 11.07 6.59
C LEU A 81 6.37 11.64 7.30
N ARG A 82 7.52 11.75 6.63
CA ARG A 82 8.70 12.44 7.21
C ARG A 82 8.42 13.90 7.52
N GLU A 83 7.74 14.60 6.64
CA GLU A 83 7.33 16.01 6.86
C GLU A 83 6.46 16.13 8.12
N ALA A 84 5.48 15.24 8.26
CA ALA A 84 4.58 15.20 9.41
C ALA A 84 5.24 14.69 10.71
N GLY A 85 6.39 14.03 10.63
CA GLY A 85 6.95 13.26 11.75
C GLY A 85 6.05 12.09 12.17
N ALA A 86 5.32 11.50 11.20
CA ALA A 86 4.44 10.35 11.38
C ALA A 86 5.08 9.06 10.83
N THR A 87 4.53 7.92 11.22
CA THR A 87 4.99 6.59 10.82
C THR A 87 3.89 5.82 10.08
N LEU A 88 4.25 4.71 9.45
CA LEU A 88 3.26 3.82 8.83
C LEU A 88 2.32 3.17 9.84
N GLY A 89 2.74 3.06 11.11
CA GLY A 89 1.91 2.53 12.19
C GLY A 89 0.79 3.47 12.64
N ASP A 90 0.87 4.76 12.29
CA ASP A 90 -0.13 5.76 12.65
C ASP A 90 -1.31 5.80 11.67
N ILE A 91 -1.23 5.06 10.54
CA ILE A 91 -2.19 5.15 9.44
C ILE A 91 -3.27 4.08 9.59
N ASP A 92 -4.52 4.51 9.73
CA ASP A 92 -5.70 3.64 9.74
C ASP A 92 -6.18 3.28 8.33
N LEU A 93 -6.04 4.23 7.38
CA LEU A 93 -6.64 4.13 6.06
C LEU A 93 -5.69 4.63 4.96
N LEU A 94 -5.43 3.79 3.95
CA LEU A 94 -4.74 4.16 2.72
C LEU A 94 -5.74 4.24 1.56
N CYS A 95 -5.98 5.45 1.06
CA CYS A 95 -6.75 5.70 -0.15
C CYS A 95 -5.83 6.01 -1.33
N THR A 96 -6.07 5.42 -2.48
CA THR A 96 -5.29 5.73 -3.69
C THR A 96 -6.15 6.11 -4.86
N GLY A 97 -5.64 7.02 -5.71
CA GLY A 97 -6.26 7.43 -6.97
C GLY A 97 -5.26 7.33 -8.14
N THR A 98 -5.64 6.67 -9.23
CA THR A 98 -4.81 6.53 -10.43
C THR A 98 -5.65 6.27 -11.67
N SER A 99 -5.13 6.62 -12.84
CA SER A 99 -5.77 6.30 -14.13
C SER A 99 -5.48 4.87 -14.59
N GLY A 100 -4.43 4.20 -14.09
CA GLY A 100 -4.08 2.89 -14.62
C GLY A 100 -3.23 1.98 -13.73
N GLY A 101 -2.60 2.49 -12.68
CA GLY A 101 -1.75 1.69 -11.79
C GLY A 101 -0.69 0.84 -12.50
N ASP A 102 -0.22 -0.24 -11.85
CA ASP A 102 0.74 -1.19 -12.39
C ASP A 102 0.09 -2.46 -12.94
N ALA A 103 -1.09 -2.79 -12.46
CA ALA A 103 -1.85 -3.98 -12.83
C ALA A 103 -3.36 -3.70 -12.71
N THR A 104 -4.16 -4.46 -13.47
CA THR A 104 -5.63 -4.42 -13.34
C THR A 104 -6.10 -4.97 -12.00
N LEU A 105 -5.43 -5.99 -11.48
CA LEU A 105 -5.66 -6.64 -10.19
C LEU A 105 -4.30 -6.98 -9.57
N PRO A 106 -4.14 -6.88 -8.25
CA PRO A 106 -5.09 -6.36 -7.24
C PRO A 106 -5.28 -4.85 -7.31
N GLY A 107 -6.11 -4.28 -6.41
CA GLY A 107 -6.33 -2.84 -6.31
C GLY A 107 -5.03 -2.06 -6.06
N PHE A 108 -4.96 -0.82 -6.55
CA PHE A 108 -3.73 -0.03 -6.50
C PHE A 108 -3.27 0.26 -5.07
N SER A 109 -4.18 0.49 -4.11
CA SER A 109 -3.85 0.66 -2.69
C SER A 109 -3.14 -0.55 -2.08
N ASN A 110 -3.53 -1.79 -2.49
CA ASN A 110 -2.86 -3.00 -2.05
C ASN A 110 -1.44 -3.12 -2.62
N MET A 111 -1.23 -2.70 -3.87
CA MET A 111 0.10 -2.63 -4.48
C MET A 111 0.99 -1.63 -3.73
N VAL A 112 0.46 -0.45 -3.39
CA VAL A 112 1.17 0.59 -2.63
C VAL A 112 1.46 0.14 -1.20
N GLN A 113 0.48 -0.47 -0.49
CA GLN A 113 0.69 -1.03 0.84
C GLN A 113 1.81 -2.08 0.83
N GLY A 114 1.81 -2.97 -0.16
CA GLY A 114 2.87 -3.97 -0.35
C GLY A 114 4.25 -3.35 -0.57
N GLU A 115 4.35 -2.30 -1.39
CA GLU A 115 5.60 -1.56 -1.65
C GLU A 115 6.11 -0.80 -0.42
N LEU A 116 5.22 -0.30 0.42
CA LEU A 116 5.54 0.33 1.71
C LEU A 116 6.00 -0.68 2.76
N ALA A 117 5.67 -1.96 2.61
CA ALA A 117 5.72 -2.96 3.66
C ALA A 117 4.94 -2.52 4.92
N ALA A 118 3.82 -1.84 4.70
CA ALA A 118 3.03 -1.25 5.76
C ALA A 118 2.27 -2.33 6.56
N PRO A 119 1.95 -2.05 7.85
CA PRO A 119 1.12 -2.92 8.66
C PRO A 119 -0.28 -3.10 8.03
N PRO A 120 -1.08 -4.04 8.53
CA PRO A 120 -2.50 -4.14 8.17
C PRO A 120 -3.23 -2.83 8.44
N MET A 121 -4.01 -2.37 7.46
CA MET A 121 -4.81 -1.15 7.52
C MET A 121 -5.99 -1.24 6.55
N MET A 122 -6.97 -0.37 6.69
CA MET A 122 -8.02 -0.22 5.68
C MET A 122 -7.44 0.31 4.37
N THR A 123 -7.93 -0.19 3.23
CA THR A 123 -7.48 0.26 1.91
C THR A 123 -8.63 0.57 0.99
N SER A 124 -8.50 1.61 0.17
CA SER A 124 -9.48 1.96 -0.87
C SER A 124 -8.77 2.42 -2.13
N SER A 125 -9.13 1.82 -3.27
CA SER A 125 -8.56 2.14 -4.59
C SER A 125 -9.62 2.83 -5.46
N HIS A 126 -9.28 4.00 -6.00
CA HIS A 126 -10.13 4.77 -6.90
C HIS A 126 -9.49 4.83 -8.29
N SER A 127 -10.27 4.46 -9.30
CA SER A 127 -9.88 4.50 -10.71
C SER A 127 -10.62 5.61 -11.43
N GLY A 128 -9.90 6.36 -12.25
CA GLY A 128 -10.41 7.48 -13.03
C GLY A 128 -9.25 8.22 -13.67
N VAL A 129 -9.47 9.44 -14.14
CA VAL A 129 -8.40 10.27 -14.67
C VAL A 129 -8.01 11.34 -13.63
N CYS A 130 -8.05 12.61 -13.96
CA CYS A 130 -7.56 13.68 -13.08
C CYS A 130 -8.30 13.79 -11.73
N ALA A 131 -9.59 13.41 -11.67
CA ALA A 131 -10.40 13.46 -10.45
C ALA A 131 -10.28 12.19 -9.56
N ALA A 132 -9.53 11.17 -9.97
CA ALA A 132 -9.39 9.94 -9.18
C ALA A 132 -8.80 10.20 -7.78
N GLY A 133 -7.81 11.12 -7.68
CA GLY A 133 -7.26 11.54 -6.40
C GLY A 133 -8.27 12.31 -5.53
N VAL A 134 -9.13 13.12 -6.15
CA VAL A 134 -10.21 13.82 -5.46
C VAL A 134 -11.23 12.84 -4.91
N ALA A 135 -11.59 11.79 -5.67
CA ALA A 135 -12.47 10.72 -5.19
C ALA A 135 -11.84 9.94 -4.02
N ALA A 136 -10.53 9.67 -4.08
CA ALA A 136 -9.80 9.04 -2.99
C ALA A 136 -9.81 9.92 -1.71
N LEU A 137 -9.60 11.24 -1.86
CA LEU A 137 -9.71 12.18 -0.75
C LEU A 137 -11.13 12.23 -0.18
N GLN A 138 -12.15 12.20 -1.04
CA GLN A 138 -13.54 12.18 -0.58
C GLN A 138 -13.82 10.97 0.31
N HIS A 139 -13.35 9.79 -0.07
CA HIS A 139 -13.49 8.59 0.73
C HIS A 139 -12.80 8.74 2.10
N ALA A 140 -11.55 9.21 2.12
CA ALA A 140 -10.79 9.46 3.35
C ALA A 140 -11.49 10.50 4.24
N ALA A 141 -11.91 11.64 3.67
CA ALA A 141 -12.59 12.70 4.41
C ALA A 141 -13.92 12.22 5.05
N MET A 142 -14.71 11.42 4.33
CA MET A 142 -15.94 10.83 4.85
C MET A 142 -15.66 9.80 5.96
N ALA A 143 -14.59 9.01 5.85
CA ALA A 143 -14.19 8.06 6.88
C ALA A 143 -13.73 8.76 8.16
N LEU A 144 -12.95 9.85 8.04
CA LEU A 144 -12.50 10.67 9.17
C LEU A 144 -13.69 11.39 9.84
N GLU A 145 -14.53 12.09 9.07
CA GLU A 145 -15.70 12.80 9.60
C GLU A 145 -16.70 11.83 10.27
N GLY A 146 -16.82 10.61 9.75
CA GLY A 146 -17.64 9.53 10.31
C GLY A 146 -17.00 8.78 11.47
N GLY A 147 -15.78 9.14 11.92
CA GLY A 147 -15.07 8.50 13.02
C GLY A 147 -14.62 7.07 12.75
N ARG A 148 -14.54 6.65 11.47
CA ARG A 148 -14.07 5.31 11.06
C ARG A 148 -12.55 5.22 10.94
N ALA A 149 -11.88 6.34 10.82
CA ALA A 149 -10.44 6.52 10.84
C ALA A 149 -10.10 7.82 11.58
N GLN A 150 -8.89 7.92 12.11
CA GLN A 150 -8.36 9.16 12.71
C GLN A 150 -7.22 9.72 11.83
N CYS A 151 -6.51 8.83 11.15
CA CYS A 151 -5.38 9.15 10.30
C CYS A 151 -5.48 8.38 8.98
N ALA A 152 -5.48 9.10 7.87
CA ALA A 152 -5.51 8.53 6.53
C ALA A 152 -4.37 9.10 5.68
N VAL A 153 -3.85 8.28 4.77
CA VAL A 153 -3.00 8.76 3.68
C VAL A 153 -3.76 8.64 2.37
N VAL A 154 -3.81 9.73 1.62
CA VAL A 154 -4.35 9.76 0.26
C VAL A 154 -3.20 9.92 -0.70
N ALA A 155 -3.00 8.95 -1.60
CA ALA A 155 -1.90 8.96 -2.55
C ALA A 155 -2.38 8.79 -3.99
N THR A 156 -1.69 9.46 -4.88
CA THR A 156 -1.92 9.39 -6.33
C THR A 156 -0.62 9.09 -7.05
N SER A 157 -0.67 8.34 -8.15
CA SER A 157 0.50 8.12 -8.97
C SER A 157 0.11 7.87 -10.42
N GLU A 158 0.84 8.51 -11.33
CA GLU A 158 0.65 8.40 -12.78
C GLU A 158 1.98 8.09 -13.46
N VAL A 159 1.97 7.09 -14.33
CA VAL A 159 3.11 6.71 -15.18
C VAL A 159 2.69 6.59 -16.64
N PRO A 160 2.15 7.66 -17.25
CA PRO A 160 1.68 7.65 -18.64
C PRO A 160 2.81 7.40 -19.65
N SER A 161 4.07 7.70 -19.31
CA SER A 161 5.21 7.45 -20.20
C SER A 161 5.28 5.99 -20.67
N ARG A 162 4.82 5.03 -19.85
CA ARG A 162 4.75 3.61 -20.23
C ARG A 162 3.85 3.33 -21.42
N LEU A 163 2.80 4.14 -21.63
CA LEU A 163 1.87 4.02 -22.75
C LEU A 163 2.46 4.60 -24.03
N PHE A 164 3.49 5.45 -23.93
CA PHE A 164 4.07 6.17 -25.06
C PHE A 164 5.34 5.54 -25.61
N LYS A 165 5.79 4.41 -25.10
CA LYS A 165 6.94 3.66 -25.62
C LYS A 165 6.76 3.41 -27.12
N ARG A 166 7.79 3.74 -27.92
CA ARG A 166 7.74 3.59 -29.39
C ARG A 166 7.36 2.16 -29.81
N SER A 167 7.88 1.15 -29.12
CA SER A 167 7.60 -0.27 -29.39
C SER A 167 6.11 -0.63 -29.34
N ARG A 168 5.29 0.09 -28.56
CA ARG A 168 3.83 -0.14 -28.47
C ARG A 168 3.06 0.24 -29.75
N PHE A 169 3.68 0.93 -30.69
CA PHE A 169 3.05 1.36 -31.93
C PHE A 169 3.57 0.58 -33.15
N ALA A 170 4.49 -0.37 -32.94
CA ALA A 170 5.11 -1.14 -34.02
C ALA A 170 4.09 -2.03 -34.76
N SER A 171 3.16 -2.67 -34.06
CA SER A 171 2.09 -3.52 -34.61
C SER A 171 1.15 -2.77 -35.56
N ARG A 172 1.10 -1.43 -35.49
CA ARG A 172 0.31 -0.53 -36.30
C ARG A 172 1.14 0.23 -37.34
N GLY A 173 2.38 -0.20 -37.60
CA GLY A 173 3.25 0.48 -38.56
C GLY A 173 3.58 1.93 -38.15
N TYR A 174 3.46 2.28 -36.86
CA TYR A 174 3.63 3.63 -36.32
C TYR A 174 2.61 4.65 -36.85
N ASP A 175 1.48 4.19 -37.40
CA ASP A 175 0.38 5.04 -37.81
C ASP A 175 -0.68 5.13 -36.72
N ILE A 176 -0.87 6.34 -36.21
CA ILE A 176 -1.89 6.66 -35.20
C ILE A 176 -2.52 8.01 -35.53
N ASP A 177 -3.76 8.18 -35.12
CA ASP A 177 -4.49 9.42 -35.34
C ASP A 177 -4.10 10.55 -34.35
N PHE A 178 -4.69 11.72 -34.57
CA PHE A 178 -4.42 12.89 -33.73
C PHE A 178 -4.78 12.67 -32.27
N ASP A 179 -5.89 12.00 -31.98
CA ASP A 179 -6.39 11.80 -30.62
C ASP A 179 -5.41 10.93 -29.78
N ALA A 180 -4.68 10.01 -30.41
CA ALA A 180 -3.63 9.24 -29.75
C ALA A 180 -2.29 9.98 -29.65
N HIS A 181 -2.07 11.02 -30.47
CA HIS A 181 -0.86 11.85 -30.41
C HIS A 181 -0.94 12.94 -29.36
N PHE A 182 -2.12 13.52 -29.13
CA PHE A 182 -2.29 14.77 -28.37
C PHE A 182 -1.64 14.74 -27.00
N LEU A 183 -1.83 13.66 -26.24
CA LEU A 183 -1.32 13.54 -24.86
C LEU A 183 0.15 13.15 -24.76
N ARG A 184 0.76 12.61 -25.83
CA ARG A 184 2.13 12.07 -25.79
C ARG A 184 3.19 13.08 -25.32
N TRP A 185 2.99 14.37 -25.60
CA TRP A 185 3.94 15.43 -25.26
C TRP A 185 3.40 16.42 -24.22
N MET A 186 2.34 16.05 -23.54
CA MET A 186 1.73 16.84 -22.48
C MET A 186 1.83 16.16 -21.11
N LEU A 187 1.66 14.83 -21.09
CA LEU A 187 1.66 14.07 -19.85
C LEU A 187 3.07 13.89 -19.29
N SER A 188 3.14 13.84 -17.97
CA SER A 188 4.32 13.69 -17.15
C SER A 188 4.05 12.67 -16.06
N ASP A 189 5.08 11.93 -15.65
CA ASP A 189 4.98 10.96 -14.56
C ASP A 189 5.22 11.67 -13.24
N ALA A 190 4.38 11.40 -12.25
CA ALA A 190 4.55 11.88 -10.87
C ALA A 190 3.69 11.10 -9.90
N ALA A 191 4.01 11.22 -8.61
CA ALA A 191 3.16 10.80 -7.51
C ALA A 191 3.06 11.90 -6.45
N GLY A 192 1.88 12.01 -5.83
CA GLY A 192 1.63 12.91 -4.71
C GLY A 192 0.95 12.18 -3.57
N ALA A 193 1.18 12.62 -2.34
CA ALA A 193 0.54 12.07 -1.16
C ALA A 193 0.19 13.19 -0.17
N TRP A 194 -0.96 13.06 0.49
CA TRP A 194 -1.41 13.92 1.57
C TRP A 194 -1.71 13.09 2.81
N LEU A 195 -1.21 13.54 3.96
CA LEU A 195 -1.61 13.04 5.27
C LEU A 195 -2.86 13.79 5.71
N VAL A 196 -3.95 13.05 5.91
CA VAL A 196 -5.27 13.60 6.25
C VAL A 196 -5.69 13.06 7.61
N GLU A 197 -5.95 13.96 8.56
CA GLU A 197 -6.25 13.57 9.94
C GLU A 197 -7.51 14.28 10.46
N SER A 198 -8.09 13.73 11.53
CA SER A 198 -9.28 14.30 12.19
C SER A 198 -8.97 15.50 13.09
N ALA A 199 -7.68 15.81 13.31
CA ALA A 199 -7.21 16.95 14.09
C ALA A 199 -6.08 17.68 13.36
N PRO A 200 -5.88 18.99 13.61
CA PRO A 200 -4.77 19.74 13.02
C PRO A 200 -3.43 19.29 13.62
N ARG A 201 -2.37 19.31 12.80
CA ARG A 201 -0.99 18.97 13.18
C ARG A 201 0.00 19.83 12.42
N GLY A 202 1.05 20.29 13.11
CA GLY A 202 2.17 21.01 12.51
C GLY A 202 1.89 22.50 12.29
N ASP A 203 2.74 23.13 11.48
CA ASP A 203 2.77 24.59 11.38
C ASP A 203 1.71 25.16 10.43
N ARG A 204 1.26 24.38 9.45
CA ARG A 204 0.36 24.83 8.38
C ARG A 204 -0.72 23.80 8.05
N PRO A 205 -1.54 23.38 9.03
CA PRO A 205 -2.61 22.43 8.76
C PRO A 205 -3.67 23.09 7.87
N LEU A 206 -4.10 22.38 6.83
CA LEU A 206 -5.16 22.84 5.92
C LEU A 206 -6.47 22.17 6.28
N LYS A 207 -7.39 22.89 6.87
CA LYS A 207 -8.74 22.41 7.15
C LYS A 207 -9.53 22.29 5.85
N LEU A 208 -10.00 21.09 5.53
CA LEU A 208 -10.94 20.92 4.43
C LEU A 208 -12.31 21.44 4.86
N ILE A 209 -12.70 22.59 4.33
CA ILE A 209 -13.99 23.21 4.64
C ILE A 209 -15.09 22.52 3.85
N ASN A 210 -14.91 22.48 2.53
CA ASN A 210 -15.89 21.94 1.61
C ASN A 210 -15.21 21.13 0.50
N MET A 211 -15.91 20.11 0.03
CA MET A 211 -15.53 19.31 -1.10
C MET A 211 -16.75 18.94 -1.93
N HIS A 212 -16.64 19.08 -3.24
CA HIS A 212 -17.69 18.69 -4.16
C HIS A 212 -17.10 17.91 -5.33
N LEU A 213 -17.64 16.73 -5.59
CA LEU A 213 -17.26 15.87 -6.72
C LEU A 213 -18.54 15.47 -7.44
N ARG A 214 -18.62 15.74 -8.75
CA ARG A 214 -19.81 15.44 -9.55
C ARG A 214 -19.45 14.91 -10.92
N SER A 215 -20.08 13.78 -11.29
CA SER A 215 -19.96 13.17 -12.60
C SER A 215 -21.11 13.58 -13.51
N PHE A 216 -20.80 13.88 -14.76
CA PHE A 216 -21.71 14.16 -15.86
C PHE A 216 -21.64 13.06 -16.93
N SER A 217 -21.19 11.87 -16.55
CA SER A 217 -20.98 10.73 -17.47
C SER A 217 -22.26 10.25 -18.15
N GLY A 218 -23.44 10.55 -17.60
CA GLY A 218 -24.73 10.28 -18.23
C GLY A 218 -25.02 11.13 -19.45
N ASP A 219 -24.48 12.35 -19.49
CA ASP A 219 -24.77 13.34 -20.53
C ASP A 219 -23.73 13.38 -21.66
N TYR A 220 -22.52 12.82 -21.42
CA TYR A 220 -21.39 12.92 -22.34
C TYR A 220 -20.79 11.55 -22.66
N PRO A 221 -20.30 11.35 -23.91
CA PRO A 221 -19.56 10.16 -24.29
C PRO A 221 -18.17 10.13 -23.65
N VAL A 222 -17.48 8.99 -23.75
CA VAL A 222 -16.09 8.85 -23.31
C VAL A 222 -15.20 9.83 -24.11
N CYS A 223 -14.44 10.65 -23.40
CA CYS A 223 -13.55 11.67 -23.97
C CYS A 223 -12.08 11.22 -23.93
N MET A 224 -11.64 10.60 -22.84
CA MET A 224 -10.28 10.05 -22.71
C MET A 224 -10.35 8.59 -22.28
N GLN A 225 -9.55 7.73 -22.93
CA GLN A 225 -9.65 6.28 -22.73
C GLN A 225 -8.35 5.53 -23.02
N VAL A 226 -8.23 4.36 -22.40
CA VAL A 226 -7.38 3.21 -22.73
C VAL A 226 -8.22 1.96 -22.52
N GLY A 227 -8.15 0.99 -23.40
CA GLY A 227 -8.88 -0.27 -23.27
C GLY A 227 -10.13 -0.38 -24.15
N LEU A 228 -10.48 0.68 -24.90
CA LEU A 228 -11.59 0.65 -25.86
C LEU A 228 -11.08 0.84 -27.30
N SER A 229 -11.78 0.27 -28.26
CA SER A 229 -11.43 0.43 -29.68
C SER A 229 -11.45 1.90 -30.13
N ALA A 230 -10.71 2.20 -31.21
CA ALA A 230 -10.65 3.54 -31.77
C ALA A 230 -12.02 4.07 -32.26
N ASN A 231 -12.95 3.18 -32.61
CA ASN A 231 -14.29 3.49 -33.12
C ASN A 231 -15.35 3.68 -32.04
N ALA A 232 -14.93 3.82 -30.76
CA ALA A 232 -15.83 4.01 -29.61
C ALA A 232 -16.82 5.18 -29.75
N ALA A 233 -16.56 6.12 -30.65
CA ALA A 233 -17.45 7.28 -30.92
C ALA A 233 -18.79 6.90 -31.56
N ALA A 234 -18.96 5.67 -32.07
CA ALA A 234 -20.16 5.23 -32.79
C ALA A 234 -21.16 4.42 -31.94
N GLY A 235 -21.05 4.43 -30.64
CA GLY A 235 -22.05 3.82 -29.73
C GLY A 235 -21.80 2.36 -29.37
N ALA A 236 -20.82 1.67 -29.98
CA ALA A 236 -20.41 0.29 -29.66
C ALA A 236 -18.89 0.24 -29.54
N ALA A 237 -18.35 0.77 -28.42
CA ALA A 237 -16.93 0.62 -28.12
C ALA A 237 -16.66 -0.83 -27.69
N GLU A 238 -15.88 -1.56 -28.49
CA GLU A 238 -15.40 -2.88 -28.08
C GLU A 238 -14.29 -2.73 -27.04
N SER A 239 -14.46 -3.43 -25.93
CA SER A 239 -13.40 -3.57 -24.92
C SER A 239 -12.25 -4.40 -25.48
N TYR A 240 -11.03 -4.13 -25.01
CA TYR A 240 -9.87 -4.98 -25.32
C TYR A 240 -10.08 -6.45 -24.89
N LEU A 241 -11.02 -6.71 -24.00
CA LEU A 241 -11.41 -8.06 -23.53
C LEU A 241 -12.32 -8.80 -24.51
N ASP A 242 -12.98 -8.09 -25.43
CA ASP A 242 -13.93 -8.67 -26.38
C ASP A 242 -13.25 -9.14 -27.69
N TYR A 243 -11.97 -8.79 -27.87
CA TYR A 243 -11.20 -9.25 -29.03
C TYR A 243 -10.76 -10.71 -28.87
N PRO A 244 -10.63 -11.47 -30.00
CA PRO A 244 -10.19 -12.87 -29.95
C PRO A 244 -8.82 -13.07 -29.31
N SER A 245 -7.95 -12.05 -29.39
CA SER A 245 -6.64 -12.03 -28.72
C SER A 245 -6.21 -10.61 -28.35
N PHE A 246 -5.29 -10.51 -27.40
CA PHE A 246 -4.68 -9.21 -27.04
C PHE A 246 -3.92 -8.57 -28.22
N ALA A 247 -3.37 -9.39 -29.13
CA ALA A 247 -2.73 -8.89 -30.34
C ALA A 247 -3.74 -8.26 -31.31
N ASP A 248 -4.96 -8.78 -31.39
CA ASP A 248 -6.04 -8.19 -32.19
C ASP A 248 -6.49 -6.85 -31.59
N ALA A 249 -6.66 -6.80 -30.26
CA ALA A 249 -6.99 -5.57 -29.54
C ALA A 249 -5.89 -4.48 -29.73
N GLU A 250 -4.62 -4.88 -29.74
CA GLU A 250 -3.49 -3.97 -30.00
C GLU A 250 -3.54 -3.43 -31.43
N ARG A 251 -3.75 -4.29 -32.46
CA ARG A 251 -3.90 -3.87 -33.86
C ARG A 251 -5.09 -2.92 -34.06
N ALA A 252 -6.18 -3.14 -33.34
CA ALA A 252 -7.35 -2.25 -33.32
C ALA A 252 -7.11 -0.93 -32.56
N GLY A 253 -5.97 -0.79 -31.89
CA GLY A 253 -5.59 0.42 -31.14
C GLY A 253 -6.26 0.57 -29.78
N ALA A 254 -6.83 -0.50 -29.22
CA ALA A 254 -7.50 -0.45 -27.91
C ALA A 254 -6.57 -0.05 -26.75
N TYR A 255 -5.28 -0.37 -26.83
CA TYR A 255 -4.29 0.00 -25.83
C TYR A 255 -3.66 1.39 -26.01
N ALA A 256 -4.01 2.13 -27.05
CA ALA A 256 -3.54 3.49 -27.22
C ALA A 256 -4.30 4.45 -26.28
N LEU A 257 -3.57 5.25 -25.51
CA LEU A 257 -4.18 6.36 -24.78
C LEU A 257 -4.67 7.40 -25.79
N ARG A 258 -5.94 7.72 -25.74
CA ARG A 258 -6.63 8.58 -26.71
C ARG A 258 -7.45 9.62 -25.99
N GLN A 259 -7.55 10.81 -26.59
CA GLN A 259 -8.42 11.88 -26.10
C GLN A 259 -9.16 12.56 -27.26
N ASN A 260 -10.48 12.55 -27.23
CA ASN A 260 -11.30 13.31 -28.16
C ASN A 260 -11.31 14.80 -27.76
N ILE A 261 -10.36 15.55 -28.34
CA ILE A 261 -10.18 16.96 -27.99
C ILE A 261 -11.37 17.86 -28.36
N ARG A 262 -12.24 17.39 -29.27
CA ARG A 262 -13.44 18.15 -29.69
C ARG A 262 -14.46 18.27 -28.55
N LEU A 263 -14.41 17.37 -27.58
CA LEU A 263 -15.27 17.38 -26.39
C LEU A 263 -14.74 18.28 -25.26
N LEU A 264 -13.45 18.64 -25.26
CA LEU A 264 -12.84 19.40 -24.17
C LEU A 264 -13.49 20.77 -23.88
N PRO A 265 -13.98 21.56 -24.85
CA PRO A 265 -14.74 22.78 -24.54
C PRO A 265 -15.94 22.50 -23.66
N ASN A 266 -16.69 21.44 -23.93
CA ASN A 266 -17.87 21.07 -23.15
C ASN A 266 -17.51 20.75 -21.67
N LEU A 267 -16.33 20.17 -21.42
CA LEU A 267 -15.85 19.92 -20.06
C LEU A 267 -15.75 21.22 -19.24
N PHE A 268 -15.16 22.26 -19.83
CA PHE A 268 -15.01 23.53 -19.14
C PHE A 268 -16.33 24.26 -18.97
N ASP A 269 -17.22 24.20 -19.96
CA ASP A 269 -18.58 24.75 -19.85
C ASP A 269 -19.34 24.10 -18.70
N VAL A 270 -19.36 22.77 -18.62
CA VAL A 270 -20.02 22.02 -17.55
C VAL A 270 -19.38 22.32 -16.19
N ALA A 271 -18.07 22.39 -16.14
CA ALA A 271 -17.35 22.67 -14.90
C ALA A 271 -17.65 24.08 -14.39
N ILE A 272 -17.63 25.10 -15.24
CA ILE A 272 -17.94 26.48 -14.81
C ILE A 272 -19.42 26.62 -14.48
N HIS A 273 -20.31 25.97 -15.22
CA HIS A 273 -21.74 25.96 -14.87
C HIS A 273 -22.00 25.38 -13.46
N GLU A 274 -21.35 24.26 -13.14
CA GLU A 274 -21.45 23.67 -11.80
C GLU A 274 -20.84 24.56 -10.72
N TYR A 275 -19.73 25.25 -11.01
CA TYR A 275 -19.14 26.24 -10.11
C TYR A 275 -20.10 27.41 -9.82
N VAL A 276 -20.72 27.97 -10.86
CA VAL A 276 -21.76 29.02 -10.71
C VAL A 276 -22.90 28.55 -9.79
N ARG A 277 -23.35 27.31 -9.98
CA ARG A 277 -24.38 26.70 -9.17
C ARG A 277 -23.97 26.56 -7.69
N LEU A 278 -22.72 26.22 -7.43
CA LEU A 278 -22.17 26.12 -6.07
C LEU A 278 -22.05 27.50 -5.39
N VAL A 279 -21.65 28.53 -6.14
CA VAL A 279 -21.62 29.93 -5.66
C VAL A 279 -23.02 30.38 -5.30
N GLN A 280 -24.00 30.19 -6.20
CA GLN A 280 -25.42 30.57 -5.95
C GLN A 280 -26.03 29.84 -4.75
N ALA A 281 -25.58 28.61 -4.48
CA ALA A 281 -26.00 27.84 -3.32
C ALA A 281 -25.30 28.24 -2.00
N GLY A 282 -24.39 29.23 -2.04
CA GLY A 282 -23.63 29.68 -0.88
C GLY A 282 -22.55 28.68 -0.42
N TRP A 283 -22.19 27.70 -1.27
CA TRP A 283 -21.18 26.69 -0.95
C TRP A 283 -19.76 27.27 -0.91
N ILE A 284 -19.51 28.29 -1.72
CA ILE A 284 -18.26 29.04 -1.77
C ILE A 284 -18.53 30.53 -1.84
N ASP A 285 -17.80 31.29 -1.06
CA ASP A 285 -17.73 32.75 -1.15
C ASP A 285 -16.50 33.14 -1.98
N THR A 286 -16.71 33.59 -3.20
CA THR A 286 -15.64 33.92 -4.15
C THR A 286 -14.80 35.11 -3.72
N THR A 287 -15.31 35.98 -2.83
CA THR A 287 -14.56 37.14 -2.30
C THR A 287 -13.48 36.70 -1.30
N ARG A 288 -13.62 35.51 -0.72
CA ARG A 288 -12.74 34.92 0.29
C ARG A 288 -11.82 33.84 -0.27
N ILE A 289 -11.57 33.80 -1.57
CA ILE A 289 -10.54 32.93 -2.18
C ILE A 289 -9.25 33.73 -2.23
N ASP A 290 -8.24 33.31 -1.46
CA ASP A 290 -6.92 33.94 -1.47
C ASP A 290 -6.02 33.33 -2.55
N TYR A 291 -6.13 31.99 -2.76
CA TYR A 291 -5.36 31.25 -3.77
C TYR A 291 -6.27 30.31 -4.55
N PHE A 292 -6.04 30.27 -5.87
CA PHE A 292 -6.78 29.43 -6.81
C PHE A 292 -5.84 28.46 -7.53
N LEU A 293 -5.88 27.19 -7.16
CA LEU A 293 -5.12 26.10 -7.76
C LEU A 293 -5.98 25.41 -8.82
N CYS A 294 -5.70 25.70 -10.09
CA CYS A 294 -6.49 25.19 -11.19
C CYS A 294 -5.73 24.14 -11.99
N HIS A 295 -6.26 22.91 -12.02
CA HIS A 295 -5.74 21.87 -12.89
C HIS A 295 -6.27 22.04 -14.32
N TYR A 296 -5.36 22.10 -15.28
CA TYR A 296 -5.64 21.99 -16.71
C TYR A 296 -4.48 21.29 -17.43
N SER A 297 -4.79 20.64 -18.54
CA SER A 297 -3.81 19.83 -19.28
C SER A 297 -2.90 20.62 -20.20
N SER A 298 -3.22 21.90 -20.48
CA SER A 298 -2.49 22.80 -21.36
C SER A 298 -2.73 24.25 -20.93
N GLN A 299 -1.71 25.09 -21.01
CA GLN A 299 -1.80 26.53 -20.71
C GLN A 299 -2.88 27.24 -21.55
N ARG A 300 -3.18 26.73 -22.75
CA ARG A 300 -4.27 27.22 -23.59
C ARG A 300 -5.62 27.21 -22.86
N PHE A 301 -5.86 26.22 -22.01
CA PHE A 301 -7.12 26.11 -21.28
C PHE A 301 -7.25 27.09 -20.11
N ALA A 302 -6.15 27.64 -19.60
CA ALA A 302 -6.22 28.71 -18.62
C ALA A 302 -7.00 29.92 -19.12
N GLY A 303 -6.77 30.31 -20.39
CA GLY A 303 -7.54 31.39 -21.05
C GLY A 303 -9.03 31.05 -21.16
N VAL A 304 -9.36 29.80 -21.49
CA VAL A 304 -10.77 29.34 -21.59
C VAL A 304 -11.46 29.44 -20.22
N VAL A 305 -10.81 28.97 -19.15
CA VAL A 305 -11.38 29.04 -17.79
C VAL A 305 -11.59 30.50 -17.36
N ARG A 306 -10.61 31.39 -17.63
CA ARG A 306 -10.75 32.84 -17.34
C ARG A 306 -11.94 33.44 -18.07
N GLU A 307 -12.01 33.25 -19.38
CA GLU A 307 -13.11 33.77 -20.19
C GLU A 307 -14.49 33.32 -19.68
N LEU A 308 -14.63 32.05 -19.31
CA LEU A 308 -15.88 31.51 -18.78
C LEU A 308 -16.22 32.07 -17.41
N LEU A 309 -15.23 32.25 -16.52
CA LEU A 309 -15.42 32.91 -15.22
C LEU A 309 -15.82 34.38 -15.40
N ASP A 310 -15.19 35.11 -16.33
CA ASP A 310 -15.51 36.51 -16.63
C ASP A 310 -16.94 36.65 -17.14
N LYS A 311 -17.35 35.78 -18.06
CA LYS A 311 -18.74 35.72 -18.57
C LYS A 311 -19.75 35.41 -17.47
N ALA A 312 -19.38 34.66 -16.45
CA ALA A 312 -20.20 34.34 -15.31
C ALA A 312 -20.22 35.46 -14.24
N GLY A 313 -19.40 36.50 -14.37
CA GLY A 313 -19.25 37.56 -13.36
C GLY A 313 -18.53 37.05 -12.08
N LEU A 314 -17.72 36.01 -12.20
CA LEU A 314 -17.03 35.32 -11.10
C LEU A 314 -15.50 35.31 -11.31
N SER A 315 -14.96 36.35 -11.92
CA SER A 315 -13.52 36.48 -12.19
C SER A 315 -12.71 36.36 -10.91
N ILE A 316 -11.62 35.59 -11.00
CA ILE A 316 -10.63 35.45 -9.93
C ILE A 316 -9.38 36.21 -10.40
N PRO A 317 -8.85 37.19 -9.62
CA PRO A 317 -7.68 37.95 -9.98
C PRO A 317 -6.47 37.08 -10.31
N ASP A 318 -5.69 37.45 -11.32
CA ASP A 318 -4.57 36.63 -11.84
C ASP A 318 -3.48 36.37 -10.77
N GLU A 319 -3.25 37.28 -9.88
CA GLU A 319 -2.29 37.16 -8.77
C GLU A 319 -2.66 36.06 -7.75
N ARG A 320 -3.90 35.59 -7.76
CA ARG A 320 -4.38 34.47 -6.92
C ARG A 320 -4.25 33.11 -7.60
N TRP A 321 -3.97 33.10 -8.91
CA TRP A 321 -3.84 31.86 -9.68
C TRP A 321 -2.47 31.23 -9.47
N TYR A 322 -2.45 29.94 -9.14
CA TYR A 322 -1.25 29.16 -9.08
C TYR A 322 -1.37 27.89 -9.94
N ASN A 323 -0.31 27.57 -10.64
CA ASN A 323 -0.23 26.35 -11.47
C ASN A 323 1.24 25.99 -11.72
N ASN A 324 1.58 24.72 -11.62
CA ASN A 324 2.94 24.19 -11.84
C ASN A 324 3.12 23.47 -13.19
N LEU A 325 2.13 23.58 -14.10
CA LEU A 325 2.13 22.88 -15.39
C LEU A 325 3.40 23.11 -16.21
N GLN A 326 3.93 24.30 -16.19
CA GLN A 326 5.11 24.69 -16.96
C GLN A 326 6.34 23.84 -16.61
N THR A 327 6.56 23.55 -15.35
CA THR A 327 7.74 22.88 -14.80
C THR A 327 7.51 21.39 -14.47
N ARG A 328 6.27 20.98 -14.27
CA ARG A 328 5.93 19.59 -13.91
C ARG A 328 5.22 18.82 -15.02
N GLY A 329 4.67 19.52 -16.02
CA GLY A 329 3.82 18.91 -17.03
C GLY A 329 2.46 18.51 -16.47
N ASN A 330 1.65 17.83 -17.29
CA ASN A 330 0.36 17.31 -16.85
C ASN A 330 0.55 15.94 -16.18
N THR A 331 0.44 15.87 -14.88
CA THR A 331 0.63 14.67 -14.06
C THR A 331 -0.69 13.94 -13.72
N GLY A 332 -1.74 14.16 -14.53
CA GLY A 332 -3.02 13.42 -14.43
C GLY A 332 -3.66 13.49 -13.03
N ALA A 333 -4.00 12.35 -12.44
CA ALA A 333 -4.59 12.29 -11.09
C ALA A 333 -3.68 12.84 -9.99
N ALA A 334 -2.36 12.85 -10.20
CA ALA A 334 -1.39 13.40 -9.25
C ALA A 334 -1.32 14.93 -9.31
N SER A 335 -1.87 15.58 -10.35
CA SER A 335 -1.66 17.02 -10.60
C SER A 335 -2.00 17.92 -9.43
N ILE A 336 -3.19 17.80 -8.85
CA ILE A 336 -3.59 18.68 -7.74
C ILE A 336 -2.79 18.36 -6.45
N PHE A 337 -2.36 17.12 -6.29
CA PHE A 337 -1.58 16.68 -5.14
C PHE A 337 -0.17 17.28 -5.15
N VAL A 338 0.52 17.17 -6.29
CA VAL A 338 1.86 17.75 -6.43
C VAL A 338 1.81 19.27 -6.58
N MET A 339 0.71 19.80 -7.09
CA MET A 339 0.50 21.26 -7.20
C MET A 339 0.37 21.91 -5.82
N LEU A 340 -0.38 21.29 -4.92
CA LEU A 340 -0.50 21.77 -3.54
C LEU A 340 0.83 21.66 -2.79
N ASP A 341 1.58 20.56 -3.00
CA ASP A 341 2.91 20.39 -2.39
C ASP A 341 3.89 21.48 -2.85
N ASP A 342 4.00 21.70 -4.17
CA ASP A 342 4.82 22.77 -4.73
C ASP A 342 4.36 24.16 -4.22
N PHE A 343 3.05 24.43 -4.23
CA PHE A 343 2.49 25.70 -3.74
C PHE A 343 2.87 25.98 -2.29
N LEU A 344 2.72 25.00 -1.39
CA LEU A 344 3.05 25.17 0.03
C LEU A 344 4.55 25.32 0.30
N ARG A 345 5.40 24.86 -0.62
CA ARG A 345 6.86 25.06 -0.55
C ARG A 345 7.30 26.44 -1.07
N GLU A 346 6.57 26.96 -2.05
CA GLU A 346 6.89 28.22 -2.73
C GLU A 346 6.22 29.44 -2.07
N HIS A 347 5.14 29.23 -1.30
CA HIS A 347 4.35 30.31 -0.70
C HIS A 347 4.25 30.15 0.82
N GLU A 348 4.36 31.28 1.51
CA GLU A 348 4.04 31.38 2.92
C GLU A 348 2.54 31.68 3.08
N VAL A 349 1.79 30.72 3.59
CA VAL A 349 0.35 30.85 3.84
C VAL A 349 0.07 31.18 5.29
N LYS A 350 -0.97 31.99 5.55
CA LYS A 350 -1.32 32.49 6.89
C LYS A 350 -2.63 31.88 7.38
N PRO A 351 -2.80 31.68 8.70
CA PRO A 351 -4.06 31.21 9.26
C PRO A 351 -5.24 32.10 8.82
N GLY A 352 -6.31 31.45 8.37
CA GLY A 352 -7.53 32.08 7.84
C GLY A 352 -7.54 32.30 6.33
N GLU A 353 -6.39 32.19 5.64
CA GLU A 353 -6.34 32.23 4.18
C GLU A 353 -7.00 30.99 3.57
N ARG A 354 -7.63 31.13 2.41
CA ARG A 354 -8.38 30.10 1.73
C ARG A 354 -7.77 29.71 0.40
N ILE A 355 -7.58 28.40 0.22
CA ILE A 355 -7.07 27.79 -1.01
C ILE A 355 -8.24 27.07 -1.68
N PHE A 356 -8.58 27.49 -2.88
CA PHE A 356 -9.60 26.84 -3.71
C PHE A 356 -8.96 26.03 -4.82
N CYS A 357 -9.25 24.74 -4.87
CA CYS A 357 -8.76 23.83 -5.91
C CYS A 357 -9.87 23.43 -6.87
N PHE A 358 -9.58 23.49 -8.16
CA PHE A 358 -10.48 23.15 -9.25
C PHE A 358 -9.87 22.07 -10.15
N VAL A 359 -10.56 20.92 -10.27
CA VAL A 359 -10.07 19.73 -10.98
C VAL A 359 -11.13 19.23 -11.97
N PRO A 360 -11.15 19.76 -13.21
CA PRO A 360 -11.95 19.21 -14.29
C PRO A 360 -11.30 17.94 -14.83
N GLU A 361 -12.05 16.85 -14.97
CA GLU A 361 -11.58 15.55 -15.44
C GLU A 361 -12.17 15.21 -16.80
N SER A 362 -11.30 14.87 -17.76
CA SER A 362 -11.66 14.63 -19.14
C SER A 362 -11.96 13.16 -19.48
N GLY A 363 -11.99 12.23 -18.54
CA GLY A 363 -12.30 10.83 -18.80
C GLY A 363 -13.69 10.67 -19.41
N ARG A 364 -14.70 11.01 -18.64
CA ARG A 364 -16.11 11.11 -19.07
C ARG A 364 -16.83 12.20 -18.25
N PHE A 365 -16.14 13.28 -18.02
CA PHE A 365 -16.55 14.52 -17.35
C PHE A 365 -16.98 14.34 -15.91
N THR A 366 -15.99 14.36 -15.06
CA THR A 366 -16.14 14.52 -13.62
C THR A 366 -15.49 15.83 -13.21
N VAL A 367 -16.09 16.58 -12.31
CA VAL A 367 -15.53 17.84 -11.82
C VAL A 367 -15.39 17.80 -10.30
N GLY A 368 -14.23 18.20 -9.81
CA GLY A 368 -13.88 18.27 -8.40
C GLY A 368 -13.56 19.68 -7.95
N TYR A 369 -14.06 20.05 -6.78
CA TYR A 369 -13.80 21.33 -6.11
C TYR A 369 -13.44 21.05 -4.66
N LEU A 370 -12.36 21.67 -4.19
CA LEU A 370 -11.88 21.58 -2.81
C LEU A 370 -11.72 23.00 -2.27
N LEU A 371 -12.22 23.25 -1.07
CA LEU A 371 -11.99 24.50 -0.36
C LEU A 371 -11.31 24.22 0.96
N PHE A 372 -10.07 24.67 1.08
CA PHE A 372 -9.30 24.61 2.30
C PHE A 372 -9.24 25.99 2.97
N GLU A 373 -9.09 25.98 4.30
CA GLU A 373 -8.72 27.15 5.09
C GLU A 373 -7.48 26.79 5.91
N VAL A 374 -6.48 27.64 5.87
CA VAL A 374 -5.28 27.46 6.68
C VAL A 374 -5.65 27.60 8.15
N ALA A 375 -5.51 26.54 8.92
CA ALA A 375 -5.77 26.54 10.34
C ALA A 375 -4.55 27.07 11.12
N PRO A 376 -4.73 27.53 12.37
CA PRO A 376 -3.61 27.85 13.24
C PRO A 376 -2.68 26.65 13.45
N ALA A 377 -1.38 26.93 13.64
CA ALA A 377 -0.41 25.90 14.00
C ALA A 377 -0.87 25.11 15.22
N ALA A 378 -0.63 23.82 15.22
CA ALA A 378 -1.00 22.91 16.30
C ALA A 378 0.15 21.98 16.64
N ASP A 379 0.27 21.62 17.92
CA ASP A 379 1.25 20.63 18.36
C ASP A 379 1.03 19.28 17.66
N LYS A 380 2.11 18.53 17.48
CA LYS A 380 2.01 17.16 16.97
C LYS A 380 1.20 16.32 17.95
N ALA A 381 -0.03 16.00 17.60
CA ALA A 381 -0.88 15.14 18.42
C ALA A 381 -0.22 13.76 18.60
N PRO A 382 -0.21 13.18 19.82
CA PRO A 382 0.18 11.79 19.99
C PRO A 382 -0.79 10.91 19.20
N ALA A 383 -0.26 9.86 18.56
CA ALA A 383 -1.07 8.88 17.84
C ALA A 383 -2.18 8.35 18.76
N ALA A 384 -3.42 8.41 18.30
CA ALA A 384 -4.54 7.81 19.00
C ALA A 384 -4.35 6.28 19.03
N PRO A 385 -4.73 5.58 20.12
CA PRO A 385 -4.67 4.14 20.15
C PRO A 385 -5.55 3.56 19.04
N THR A 386 -4.96 2.74 18.20
CA THR A 386 -5.65 2.00 17.11
C THR A 386 -6.81 1.20 17.69
N ALA A 387 -7.98 1.33 17.07
CA ALA A 387 -9.11 0.45 17.37
C ALA A 387 -8.67 -1.00 17.13
N THR A 388 -8.89 -1.86 18.12
CA THR A 388 -8.59 -3.28 18.01
C THR A 388 -9.45 -3.89 16.92
N ASP A 389 -8.81 -4.34 15.84
CA ASP A 389 -9.48 -5.08 14.77
C ASP A 389 -10.17 -6.32 15.37
N VAL A 390 -11.45 -6.47 15.08
CA VAL A 390 -12.18 -7.70 15.44
C VAL A 390 -11.68 -8.81 14.51
N VAL A 391 -10.81 -9.65 15.03
CA VAL A 391 -10.28 -10.80 14.30
C VAL A 391 -11.40 -11.85 14.15
N PRO A 392 -11.73 -12.31 12.95
CA PRO A 392 -12.70 -13.38 12.78
C PRO A 392 -12.19 -14.67 13.44
N PRO A 393 -13.07 -15.50 14.01
CA PRO A 393 -12.67 -16.74 14.66
C PRO A 393 -12.00 -17.69 13.66
N PRO A 394 -10.96 -18.44 14.09
CA PRO A 394 -10.30 -19.40 13.22
C PRO A 394 -11.25 -20.55 12.85
N HIS A 395 -11.02 -21.19 11.70
CA HIS A 395 -11.82 -22.33 11.27
C HIS A 395 -11.88 -23.47 12.30
N ASP A 396 -10.77 -23.68 13.03
CA ASP A 396 -10.66 -24.71 14.07
C ASP A 396 -11.59 -24.46 15.26
N ALA A 397 -11.85 -23.18 15.60
CA ALA A 397 -12.76 -22.80 16.68
C ALA A 397 -14.24 -23.15 16.38
N VAL A 398 -14.62 -23.17 15.09
CA VAL A 398 -16.00 -23.47 14.68
C VAL A 398 -16.36 -24.94 14.96
N ASN A 399 -15.39 -25.84 14.88
CA ASN A 399 -15.56 -27.27 15.05
C ASN A 399 -15.38 -27.76 16.49
N ALA A 400 -14.89 -26.93 17.40
CA ALA A 400 -14.71 -27.31 18.79
C ALA A 400 -16.08 -27.44 19.50
N SER A 401 -16.35 -28.61 20.10
CA SER A 401 -17.59 -28.90 20.85
C SER A 401 -17.63 -28.14 22.18
N ASN A 402 -16.48 -28.00 22.84
CA ASN A 402 -16.33 -27.34 24.14
C ASN A 402 -16.31 -25.83 24.00
N PRO A 403 -17.23 -25.06 24.66
CA PRO A 403 -17.25 -23.59 24.62
C PRO A 403 -15.97 -22.93 25.14
N ALA A 404 -15.32 -23.53 26.16
CA ALA A 404 -14.06 -23.01 26.71
C ALA A 404 -12.92 -23.15 25.68
N MET A 405 -12.88 -24.29 24.96
CA MET A 405 -11.92 -24.52 23.89
C MET A 405 -12.14 -23.53 22.73
N ARG A 406 -13.39 -23.28 22.31
CA ARG A 406 -13.68 -22.27 21.27
C ARG A 406 -13.18 -20.87 21.66
N THR A 407 -13.34 -20.51 22.94
CA THR A 407 -12.84 -19.21 23.44
C THR A 407 -11.31 -19.17 23.42
N LEU A 408 -10.65 -20.23 23.91
CA LEU A 408 -9.19 -20.34 23.88
C LEU A 408 -8.63 -20.25 22.46
N LEU A 409 -9.20 -21.00 21.51
CA LEU A 409 -8.76 -21.00 20.11
C LEU A 409 -8.94 -19.65 19.43
N ARG A 410 -10.04 -18.94 19.72
CA ARG A 410 -10.26 -17.57 19.23
C ARG A 410 -9.20 -16.60 19.76
N ASP A 411 -8.92 -16.65 21.06
CA ASP A 411 -7.97 -15.75 21.69
C ASP A 411 -6.52 -16.06 21.24
N LEU A 412 -6.19 -17.34 21.01
CA LEU A 412 -4.93 -17.76 20.41
C LEU A 412 -4.82 -17.37 18.95
N ALA A 413 -5.94 -17.37 18.19
CA ALA A 413 -5.95 -16.92 16.82
C ALA A 413 -5.59 -15.43 16.69
N GLU A 414 -6.04 -14.58 17.61
CA GLU A 414 -5.63 -13.17 17.67
C GLU A 414 -4.11 -13.06 17.80
N VAL A 415 -3.53 -13.78 18.78
CA VAL A 415 -2.07 -13.79 19.00
C VAL A 415 -1.33 -14.32 17.76
N TRP A 416 -1.83 -15.40 17.14
CA TRP A 416 -1.24 -16.01 15.96
C TRP A 416 -1.26 -15.06 14.75
N HIS A 417 -2.38 -14.39 14.49
CA HIS A 417 -2.51 -13.49 13.35
C HIS A 417 -1.61 -12.26 13.49
N ASP A 418 -1.48 -11.68 14.68
CA ASP A 418 -0.52 -10.61 14.94
C ASP A 418 0.92 -11.10 14.72
N TYR A 419 1.29 -12.22 15.33
CA TYR A 419 2.61 -12.83 15.17
C TYR A 419 2.93 -13.11 13.69
N ARG A 420 2.06 -13.81 12.98
CA ARG A 420 2.26 -14.14 11.56
C ARG A 420 2.41 -12.90 10.69
N SER A 421 1.56 -11.92 10.89
CA SER A 421 1.61 -10.65 10.17
C SER A 421 2.95 -9.94 10.35
N ARG A 422 3.47 -9.92 11.58
CA ARG A 422 4.76 -9.32 11.91
C ARG A 422 5.94 -10.16 11.40
N ALA A 423 5.89 -11.49 11.53
CA ALA A 423 6.90 -12.40 11.02
C ALA A 423 7.11 -12.22 9.51
N TRP A 424 6.02 -11.98 8.75
CA TRP A 424 6.08 -11.74 7.30
C TRP A 424 6.84 -10.46 6.92
N ARG A 425 7.02 -9.52 7.85
CA ARG A 425 7.73 -8.24 7.65
C ARG A 425 9.15 -8.23 8.19
N THR A 426 9.59 -9.31 8.85
CA THR A 426 10.96 -9.40 9.34
C THR A 426 11.98 -9.39 8.18
N PRO A 427 13.22 -8.93 8.40
CA PRO A 427 14.22 -8.78 7.34
C PRO A 427 14.42 -10.06 6.53
N LEU A 428 14.61 -11.20 7.19
CA LEU A 428 14.80 -12.49 6.51
C LEU A 428 13.60 -12.88 5.64
N VAL A 429 12.38 -12.90 6.21
CA VAL A 429 11.17 -13.29 5.48
C VAL A 429 10.88 -12.31 4.34
N SER A 430 11.16 -11.03 4.52
CA SER A 430 11.03 -10.02 3.46
C SER A 430 11.97 -10.32 2.29
N ARG A 431 13.24 -10.73 2.55
CA ARG A 431 14.17 -11.16 1.48
C ARG A 431 13.71 -12.43 0.77
N ILE A 432 13.15 -13.38 1.50
CA ILE A 432 12.59 -14.60 0.90
C ILE A 432 11.42 -14.27 -0.04
N THR A 433 10.50 -13.42 0.40
CA THR A 433 9.26 -13.15 -0.33
C THR A 433 9.42 -12.13 -1.47
N ARG A 434 10.32 -11.17 -1.35
CA ARG A 434 10.53 -10.08 -2.32
C ARG A 434 11.73 -10.29 -3.24
N GLY A 435 12.57 -11.30 -2.96
CA GLY A 435 13.85 -11.51 -3.65
C GLY A 435 15.01 -10.88 -2.91
N GLY A 436 16.23 -11.34 -3.28
CA GLY A 436 17.47 -10.90 -2.62
C GLY A 436 17.90 -11.77 -1.45
N LEU A 437 17.35 -12.99 -1.35
CA LEU A 437 17.86 -14.00 -0.44
C LEU A 437 19.20 -14.53 -0.94
N GLU A 438 20.19 -14.55 -0.05
CA GLU A 438 21.52 -15.12 -0.27
C GLU A 438 21.79 -16.24 0.74
N ARG A 439 22.77 -17.12 0.43
CA ARG A 439 23.12 -18.24 1.31
C ARG A 439 23.53 -17.78 2.71
N VAL A 440 24.25 -16.68 2.83
CA VAL A 440 24.67 -16.12 4.11
C VAL A 440 23.48 -15.81 5.03
N HIS A 441 22.37 -15.36 4.48
CA HIS A 441 21.16 -15.06 5.26
C HIS A 441 20.52 -16.33 5.86
N MET A 442 20.50 -17.42 5.08
CA MET A 442 20.02 -18.71 5.57
C MET A 442 20.98 -19.33 6.58
N LEU A 443 22.29 -19.22 6.36
CA LEU A 443 23.29 -19.69 7.31
C LEU A 443 23.18 -18.95 8.64
N SER A 444 23.04 -17.62 8.62
CA SER A 444 22.84 -16.82 9.84
C SER A 444 21.59 -17.25 10.61
N TRP A 445 20.45 -17.47 9.90
CA TRP A 445 19.24 -18.00 10.53
C TRP A 445 19.48 -19.37 11.16
N MET A 446 20.14 -20.31 10.44
CA MET A 446 20.40 -21.65 10.95
C MET A 446 21.32 -21.64 12.17
N GLU A 447 22.35 -20.78 12.18
CA GLU A 447 23.29 -20.62 13.31
C GLU A 447 22.56 -20.20 14.59
N ASP A 448 21.56 -19.34 14.48
CA ASP A 448 20.71 -18.90 15.60
C ASP A 448 19.67 -19.94 16.02
N TRP A 449 19.12 -20.68 15.04
CA TRP A 449 18.00 -21.60 15.28
C TRP A 449 18.44 -22.99 15.79
N ILE A 450 19.56 -23.52 15.32
CA ILE A 450 20.06 -24.85 15.74
C ILE A 450 20.16 -24.97 17.26
N PRO A 451 20.83 -24.05 18.00
CA PRO A 451 20.86 -24.11 19.47
C PRO A 451 19.51 -23.82 20.11
N GLN A 452 18.57 -23.18 19.43
CA GLN A 452 17.20 -22.97 19.93
C GLN A 452 16.39 -24.26 19.83
N VAL A 453 16.42 -24.95 18.70
CA VAL A 453 15.71 -26.23 18.48
C VAL A 453 16.23 -27.31 19.44
N GLN A 454 17.55 -27.32 19.73
CA GLN A 454 18.14 -28.26 20.70
C GLN A 454 17.50 -28.15 22.09
N GLN A 455 17.01 -26.99 22.49
CA GLN A 455 16.40 -26.78 23.80
C GLN A 455 14.91 -27.18 23.86
N GLY A 456 14.24 -27.37 22.74
CA GLY A 456 12.81 -27.64 22.66
C GLY A 456 12.37 -28.81 23.55
N SER A 457 12.96 -29.99 23.34
CA SER A 457 12.64 -31.18 24.15
C SER A 457 13.03 -31.03 25.62
N LEU A 458 14.07 -30.22 25.94
CA LEU A 458 14.59 -30.10 27.32
C LEU A 458 13.61 -29.31 28.23
N TRP A 459 13.12 -28.16 27.78
CA TRP A 459 12.15 -27.41 28.58
C TRP A 459 10.79 -28.14 28.66
N MET A 460 10.36 -28.86 27.61
CA MET A 460 9.14 -29.70 27.66
C MET A 460 9.26 -30.81 28.70
N ARG A 461 10.38 -31.56 28.72
CA ARG A 461 10.64 -32.60 29.74
C ARG A 461 10.66 -32.02 31.16
N LYS A 462 11.25 -30.83 31.32
CA LYS A 462 11.28 -30.12 32.62
C LYS A 462 9.86 -29.74 33.07
N ALA A 463 9.05 -29.18 32.17
CA ALA A 463 7.66 -28.87 32.45
C ALA A 463 6.85 -30.11 32.83
N ALA A 464 6.98 -31.20 32.07
CA ALA A 464 6.32 -32.47 32.36
C ALA A 464 6.68 -33.02 33.75
N ALA A 465 7.96 -32.92 34.16
CA ALA A 465 8.42 -33.37 35.46
C ALA A 465 7.79 -32.57 36.63
N ASN A 466 7.41 -31.30 36.39
CA ASN A 466 6.82 -30.40 37.40
C ASN A 466 5.28 -30.39 37.39
N LEU A 467 4.62 -31.27 36.59
CA LEU A 467 3.18 -31.41 36.62
C LEU A 467 2.73 -32.31 37.75
N GLY A 468 1.85 -31.79 38.62
CA GLY A 468 1.13 -32.48 39.66
C GLY A 468 -0.38 -32.44 39.42
N GLU A 469 -1.16 -32.89 40.42
CA GLU A 469 -2.62 -32.78 40.34
C GLU A 469 -3.05 -31.29 40.24
N PRO A 470 -4.07 -30.98 39.43
CA PRO A 470 -4.91 -31.91 38.61
C PRO A 470 -4.39 -32.19 37.20
N TYR A 471 -3.14 -31.78 36.87
CA TYR A 471 -2.59 -31.82 35.48
C TYR A 471 -1.69 -33.06 35.24
N ALA A 472 -1.62 -34.00 36.14
CA ALA A 472 -0.73 -35.15 36.03
C ALA A 472 -0.97 -35.97 34.75
N GLY A 473 -2.23 -36.04 34.26
CA GLY A 473 -2.57 -36.71 33.00
C GLY A 473 -1.97 -36.14 31.74
N LEU A 474 -1.50 -34.89 31.75
CA LEU A 474 -0.83 -34.26 30.60
C LEU A 474 0.62 -34.71 30.43
N ARG A 475 1.22 -35.27 31.49
CA ARG A 475 2.67 -35.59 31.53
C ARG A 475 3.09 -36.48 30.36
N ASP A 476 2.38 -37.55 30.13
CA ASP A 476 2.76 -38.55 29.12
C ASP A 476 2.66 -37.99 27.68
N LEU A 477 1.64 -37.17 27.42
CA LEU A 477 1.47 -36.50 26.11
C LEU A 477 2.58 -35.50 25.84
N ILE A 478 2.98 -34.71 26.85
CA ILE A 478 4.08 -33.76 26.74
C ILE A 478 5.43 -34.47 26.57
N LEU A 479 5.65 -35.59 27.29
CA LEU A 479 6.85 -36.39 27.15
C LEU A 479 6.95 -37.07 25.79
N LEU A 480 5.81 -37.52 25.23
CA LEU A 480 5.75 -38.06 23.88
C LEU A 480 6.12 -36.99 22.85
N HIS A 481 5.58 -35.77 22.97
CA HIS A 481 5.94 -34.64 22.12
C HIS A 481 7.43 -34.31 22.24
N ALA A 482 7.96 -34.21 23.44
CA ALA A 482 9.37 -33.95 23.70
C ALA A 482 10.31 -35.08 23.17
N ALA A 483 9.81 -36.29 23.03
CA ALA A 483 10.56 -37.39 22.43
C ALA A 483 10.64 -37.29 20.91
N ASP A 484 9.55 -36.85 20.28
CA ASP A 484 9.55 -36.59 18.82
C ASP A 484 10.55 -35.49 18.45
N GLU A 485 10.60 -34.39 19.20
CA GLU A 485 11.44 -33.20 18.93
C GLU A 485 12.93 -33.34 19.33
N GLN A 486 13.31 -34.40 20.04
CA GLN A 486 14.61 -34.44 20.75
C GLN A 486 15.87 -34.40 19.85
N PHE A 487 15.73 -34.69 18.56
CA PHE A 487 16.86 -34.76 17.63
C PHE A 487 16.72 -33.85 16.40
N ASP A 488 15.67 -33.04 16.32
CA ASP A 488 15.38 -32.22 15.15
C ASP A 488 16.46 -31.17 14.88
N PHE A 489 17.15 -30.69 15.91
CA PHE A 489 18.32 -29.83 15.75
C PHE A 489 19.44 -30.47 14.92
N ARG A 490 19.54 -31.82 14.88
CA ARG A 490 20.54 -32.51 14.04
C ARG A 490 20.16 -32.44 12.57
N ILE A 491 18.86 -32.53 12.25
CA ILE A 491 18.37 -32.37 10.88
C ILE A 491 18.72 -30.98 10.38
N LEU A 492 18.50 -29.96 11.21
CA LEU A 492 18.83 -28.57 10.86
C LEU A 492 20.34 -28.34 10.75
N PHE A 493 21.15 -28.97 11.61
CA PHE A 493 22.62 -28.89 11.55
C PHE A 493 23.16 -29.57 10.28
N ASP A 494 22.59 -30.72 9.88
CA ASP A 494 22.93 -31.39 8.62
C ASP A 494 22.61 -30.51 7.41
N ASP A 495 21.45 -29.84 7.41
CA ASP A 495 21.06 -28.87 6.37
C ASP A 495 22.03 -27.67 6.35
N TYR A 496 22.41 -27.15 7.52
CA TYR A 496 23.42 -26.09 7.67
C TYR A 496 24.76 -26.46 7.03
N GLN A 497 25.29 -27.67 7.33
CA GLN A 497 26.55 -28.13 6.75
C GLN A 497 26.44 -28.29 5.22
N ARG A 498 25.32 -28.84 4.71
CA ARG A 498 25.09 -28.97 3.26
C ARG A 498 24.98 -27.62 2.56
N LEU A 499 24.51 -26.61 3.25
CA LEU A 499 24.44 -25.25 2.72
C LEU A 499 25.79 -24.53 2.71
N GLY A 500 26.81 -25.11 3.38
CA GLY A 500 28.16 -24.56 3.44
C GLY A 500 28.52 -23.88 4.77
N GLY A 501 27.79 -24.21 5.82
CA GLY A 501 28.08 -23.74 7.17
C GLY A 501 29.42 -24.21 7.68
N THR A 502 30.13 -23.36 8.44
CA THR A 502 31.54 -23.57 8.84
C THR A 502 31.71 -24.11 10.27
N ALA A 503 30.68 -24.04 11.11
CA ALA A 503 30.73 -24.57 12.47
C ALA A 503 30.93 -26.10 12.47
N GLN A 504 31.90 -26.55 13.22
CA GLN A 504 32.28 -27.98 13.31
C GLN A 504 31.40 -28.75 14.31
N SER A 505 30.75 -28.05 15.24
CA SER A 505 29.85 -28.64 16.21
C SER A 505 28.74 -27.65 16.60
N ILE A 506 27.66 -28.18 17.15
CA ILE A 506 26.49 -27.40 17.59
C ILE A 506 26.85 -26.47 18.77
N GLU A 507 27.76 -26.92 19.63
CA GLU A 507 28.26 -26.18 20.78
C GLU A 507 29.02 -24.89 20.40
N ALA A 508 29.52 -24.81 19.17
CA ALA A 508 30.14 -23.60 18.63
C ALA A 508 29.14 -22.51 18.24
N LEU A 509 27.88 -22.88 18.04
CA LEU A 509 26.82 -21.96 17.66
C LEU A 509 26.22 -21.25 18.87
N ARG A 510 25.69 -20.04 18.63
CA ARG A 510 25.07 -19.22 19.69
C ARG A 510 23.76 -18.63 19.16
N ARG A 511 22.78 -18.55 20.04
CA ARG A 511 21.53 -17.80 19.76
C ARG A 511 21.83 -16.30 19.76
N ASN A 512 21.12 -15.56 18.95
CA ASN A 512 21.09 -14.11 19.06
C ASN A 512 20.36 -13.65 20.35
N PRO A 513 20.39 -12.37 20.72
CA PRO A 513 19.76 -11.89 21.95
C PRO A 513 18.27 -12.22 22.09
N GLY A 514 17.52 -12.24 20.99
CA GLY A 514 16.10 -12.63 20.97
C GLY A 514 15.93 -14.11 21.29
N GLY A 515 16.75 -14.96 20.70
CA GLY A 515 16.76 -16.41 20.98
C GLY A 515 17.21 -16.73 22.40
N GLU A 516 18.19 -16.02 22.96
CA GLU A 516 18.57 -16.17 24.37
C GLU A 516 17.43 -15.78 25.31
N ALA A 517 16.73 -14.66 25.04
CA ALA A 517 15.59 -14.23 25.82
C ALA A 517 14.43 -15.24 25.77
N LEU A 518 14.12 -15.75 24.58
CA LEU A 518 13.10 -16.80 24.39
C LEU A 518 13.44 -18.06 25.16
N ASN A 519 14.68 -18.54 25.04
CA ASN A 519 15.13 -19.74 25.73
C ASN A 519 15.07 -19.58 27.25
N ALA A 520 15.54 -18.45 27.78
CA ALA A 520 15.47 -18.15 29.21
C ALA A 520 14.02 -18.12 29.72
N TYR A 521 13.12 -17.49 28.96
CA TYR A 521 11.69 -17.43 29.29
C TYR A 521 11.06 -18.83 29.36
N LEU A 522 11.27 -19.68 28.35
CA LEU A 522 10.68 -21.02 28.28
C LEU A 522 11.19 -21.91 29.42
N HIS A 523 12.51 -21.89 29.72
CA HIS A 523 13.08 -22.65 30.81
C HIS A 523 12.60 -22.15 32.18
N ALA A 524 12.52 -20.83 32.42
CA ALA A 524 11.99 -20.26 33.64
C ALA A 524 10.51 -20.66 33.85
N ARG A 525 9.70 -20.63 32.80
CA ARG A 525 8.32 -21.11 32.85
C ARG A 525 8.24 -22.59 33.17
N ALA A 526 9.11 -23.44 32.57
CA ALA A 526 9.14 -24.87 32.78
C ALA A 526 9.57 -25.28 34.21
N GLU A 527 10.27 -24.40 34.95
CA GLU A 527 10.63 -24.60 36.36
C GLU A 527 9.45 -24.46 37.33
N GLY A 528 8.43 -23.73 36.92
CA GLY A 528 7.23 -23.52 37.73
C GLY A 528 6.41 -24.80 37.91
N ALA A 529 5.76 -24.93 39.06
CA ALA A 529 4.79 -26.03 39.27
C ALA A 529 3.56 -25.85 38.35
N ASN A 530 3.13 -26.94 37.74
CA ASN A 530 1.93 -26.97 36.91
C ASN A 530 1.92 -25.92 35.75
N SER A 531 3.07 -25.75 35.08
CA SER A 531 3.22 -24.74 34.01
C SER A 531 2.50 -25.11 32.70
N VAL A 532 1.19 -25.34 32.76
CA VAL A 532 0.34 -25.69 31.60
C VAL A 532 0.24 -24.55 30.59
N GLY A 533 0.52 -23.31 30.98
CA GLY A 533 0.61 -22.16 30.08
C GLY A 533 1.61 -22.36 28.92
N LEU A 534 2.62 -23.23 29.09
CA LEU A 534 3.56 -23.58 28.03
C LEU A 534 2.90 -24.22 26.80
N LEU A 535 1.67 -24.70 26.87
CA LEU A 535 0.87 -25.08 25.69
C LEU A 535 0.71 -23.88 24.73
N GLY A 536 0.69 -22.65 25.25
CA GLY A 536 0.70 -21.45 24.41
C GLY A 536 2.01 -21.27 23.63
N ALA A 537 3.16 -21.64 24.21
CA ALA A 537 4.44 -21.60 23.52
C ALA A 537 4.49 -22.67 22.38
N VAL A 538 4.05 -23.89 22.69
CA VAL A 538 3.93 -24.98 21.70
C VAL A 538 3.07 -24.52 20.51
N TYR A 539 1.91 -23.90 20.76
CA TYR A 539 1.01 -23.42 19.71
C TYR A 539 1.70 -22.45 18.72
N ILE A 540 2.53 -21.54 19.21
CA ILE A 540 3.25 -20.58 18.35
C ILE A 540 4.39 -21.26 17.59
N ILE A 541 5.16 -22.13 18.25
CA ILE A 541 6.33 -22.79 17.66
C ILE A 541 5.89 -23.77 16.56
N GLU A 542 4.97 -24.69 16.88
CA GLU A 542 4.43 -25.65 15.92
C GLU A 542 3.68 -24.98 14.78
N GLY A 543 2.89 -23.93 15.11
CA GLY A 543 2.23 -23.13 14.09
C GLY A 543 3.20 -22.47 13.11
N THR A 544 4.40 -22.11 13.55
CA THR A 544 5.45 -21.53 12.66
C THR A 544 5.95 -22.59 11.67
N GLY A 545 6.28 -23.79 12.14
CA GLY A 545 6.67 -24.92 11.28
C GLY A 545 5.58 -25.28 10.28
N GLN A 546 4.34 -25.45 10.74
CA GLN A 546 3.22 -25.90 9.90
C GLN A 546 2.70 -24.85 8.91
N ARG A 547 2.65 -23.56 9.28
CA ARG A 547 1.88 -22.55 8.54
C ARG A 547 2.75 -21.46 7.89
N ILE A 548 3.97 -21.25 8.35
CA ILE A 548 4.90 -20.27 7.78
C ILE A 548 5.95 -20.94 6.90
N ALA A 549 6.64 -21.97 7.41
CA ALA A 549 7.71 -22.63 6.68
C ALA A 549 7.32 -23.18 5.30
N PRO A 550 6.15 -23.87 5.12
CA PRO A 550 5.75 -24.39 3.81
C PRO A 550 5.51 -23.30 2.77
N ALA A 551 5.04 -22.12 3.17
CA ALA A 551 4.81 -20.99 2.26
C ALA A 551 6.12 -20.36 1.78
N LEU A 552 7.19 -20.43 2.57
CA LEU A 552 8.50 -19.85 2.26
C LEU A 552 9.42 -20.83 1.52
N LEU A 553 9.32 -22.13 1.79
CA LEU A 553 10.24 -23.17 1.31
C LEU A 553 10.40 -23.19 -0.22
N PRO A 554 9.35 -23.10 -1.06
CA PRO A 554 9.51 -23.03 -2.51
C PRO A 554 10.30 -21.82 -2.99
N GLN A 555 10.18 -20.70 -2.29
CA GLN A 555 10.90 -19.46 -2.59
C GLN A 555 12.39 -19.58 -2.25
N ILE A 556 12.70 -20.15 -1.08
CA ILE A 556 14.06 -20.41 -0.60
C ILE A 556 14.79 -21.31 -1.61
N ARG A 557 14.18 -22.45 -1.97
CA ARG A 557 14.75 -23.40 -2.93
C ARG A 557 15.02 -22.76 -4.30
N ARG A 558 14.09 -21.98 -4.80
CA ARG A 558 14.22 -21.32 -6.11
C ARG A 558 15.32 -20.27 -6.10
N GLN A 559 15.37 -19.39 -5.09
CA GLN A 559 16.35 -18.29 -5.07
C GLN A 559 17.78 -18.77 -4.86
N LEU A 560 17.97 -19.81 -4.06
CA LEU A 560 19.30 -20.34 -3.73
C LEU A 560 19.71 -21.55 -4.58
N ALA A 561 18.86 -21.99 -5.51
CA ALA A 561 19.03 -23.18 -6.35
C ALA A 561 19.34 -24.44 -5.50
N LEU A 562 18.55 -24.68 -4.43
CA LEU A 562 18.77 -25.78 -3.49
C LEU A 562 18.03 -27.05 -3.90
N ALA A 563 18.70 -28.17 -3.70
CA ALA A 563 18.08 -29.51 -3.77
C ALA A 563 17.22 -29.79 -2.53
N LEU A 564 16.34 -30.78 -2.63
CA LEU A 564 15.44 -31.19 -1.53
C LEU A 564 16.20 -31.56 -0.25
N GLU A 565 17.36 -32.18 -0.42
CA GLU A 565 18.21 -32.68 0.65
C GLU A 565 18.84 -31.58 1.53
N THR A 566 18.86 -30.33 1.09
CA THR A 566 19.43 -29.19 1.82
C THR A 566 18.41 -28.41 2.64
N THR A 567 17.16 -28.84 2.67
CA THR A 567 16.06 -28.16 3.36
C THR A 567 15.13 -29.15 4.05
N LYS A 568 15.69 -30.27 4.53
CA LYS A 568 14.94 -31.35 5.16
C LYS A 568 14.20 -30.90 6.41
N PHE A 569 14.83 -30.08 7.23
CA PHE A 569 14.24 -29.56 8.46
C PHE A 569 12.93 -28.81 8.19
N LEU A 570 12.96 -27.83 7.28
CA LEU A 570 11.76 -27.06 6.94
C LEU A 570 10.67 -27.88 6.28
N GLN A 571 11.05 -28.89 5.48
CA GLN A 571 10.08 -29.79 4.88
C GLN A 571 9.46 -30.72 5.92
N TYR A 572 10.26 -31.32 6.79
CA TYR A 572 9.85 -32.24 7.83
C TYR A 572 8.81 -31.60 8.77
N HIS A 573 9.10 -30.37 9.26
CA HIS A 573 8.15 -29.65 10.13
C HIS A 573 6.88 -29.24 9.37
N GLY A 574 6.97 -28.86 8.10
CA GLY A 574 5.79 -28.59 7.30
C GLY A 574 4.83 -29.78 7.13
N GLU A 575 5.35 -31.00 7.15
CA GLU A 575 4.58 -32.23 6.95
C GLU A 575 4.11 -32.87 8.27
N ASN A 576 4.91 -32.83 9.34
CA ASN A 576 4.65 -33.56 10.60
C ASN A 576 3.96 -32.75 11.69
N ASP A 577 4.06 -31.42 11.70
CA ASP A 577 3.49 -30.58 12.75
C ASP A 577 1.95 -30.64 12.81
N VAL A 578 1.30 -31.22 11.80
CA VAL A 578 -0.15 -31.53 11.82
C VAL A 578 -0.51 -32.50 12.97
N HIS A 579 0.35 -33.52 13.20
CA HIS A 579 0.15 -34.49 14.29
C HIS A 579 0.44 -33.86 15.65
N HIS A 580 1.41 -32.95 15.72
CA HIS A 580 1.74 -32.21 16.93
C HIS A 580 0.59 -31.30 17.35
N LEU A 581 -0.03 -30.59 16.39
CA LEU A 581 -1.19 -29.75 16.67
C LEU A 581 -2.44 -30.55 17.08
N ALA A 582 -2.65 -31.73 16.53
CA ALA A 582 -3.74 -32.61 16.98
C ALA A 582 -3.54 -33.01 18.45
N ARG A 583 -2.34 -33.48 18.83
CA ARG A 583 -1.98 -33.79 20.22
C ARG A 583 -2.08 -32.55 21.13
N TRP A 584 -1.73 -31.38 20.62
CA TRP A 584 -1.88 -30.13 21.34
C TRP A 584 -3.33 -29.84 21.71
N LEU A 585 -4.29 -30.08 20.78
CA LEU A 585 -5.73 -29.91 21.05
C LEU A 585 -6.17 -30.79 22.24
N ASP A 586 -5.76 -32.07 22.26
CA ASP A 586 -6.07 -32.98 23.36
C ASP A 586 -5.49 -32.46 24.70
N CYS A 587 -4.23 -32.02 24.70
CA CYS A 587 -3.60 -31.43 25.89
C CYS A 587 -4.31 -30.16 26.37
N ALA A 588 -4.72 -29.30 25.44
CA ALA A 588 -5.41 -28.05 25.77
C ALA A 588 -6.81 -28.31 26.37
N GLU A 589 -7.54 -29.27 25.82
CA GLU A 589 -8.86 -29.65 26.35
C GLU A 589 -8.74 -30.23 27.78
N MET A 590 -7.82 -31.18 27.99
CA MET A 590 -7.55 -31.72 29.34
C MET A 590 -7.12 -30.62 30.34
N ALA A 591 -6.30 -29.67 29.89
CA ALA A 591 -5.86 -28.58 30.74
C ALA A 591 -7.00 -27.63 31.13
N LEU A 592 -7.92 -27.35 30.18
CA LEU A 592 -9.10 -26.51 30.41
C LEU A 592 -10.10 -27.21 31.35
N ASP A 593 -10.31 -28.50 31.18
CA ASP A 593 -11.21 -29.28 32.04
C ASP A 593 -10.72 -29.29 33.50
N ALA A 594 -9.41 -29.32 33.69
CA ALA A 594 -8.78 -29.30 35.02
C ALA A 594 -8.71 -27.91 35.69
N GLY A 595 -8.48 -26.81 34.92
CA GLY A 595 -8.17 -25.50 35.47
C GLY A 595 -9.00 -24.33 34.94
N GLY A 596 -9.91 -24.59 34.01
CA GLY A 596 -10.89 -23.61 33.52
C GLY A 596 -10.29 -22.32 32.93
N ALA A 597 -10.95 -21.20 33.18
CA ALA A 597 -10.60 -19.89 32.59
C ALA A 597 -9.20 -19.37 33.00
N ALA A 598 -8.70 -19.74 34.17
CA ALA A 598 -7.37 -19.31 34.62
C ALA A 598 -6.26 -19.93 33.76
N VAL A 599 -6.43 -21.21 33.38
CA VAL A 599 -5.52 -21.92 32.48
C VAL A 599 -5.59 -21.32 31.07
N ALA A 600 -6.79 -21.06 30.55
CA ALA A 600 -6.94 -20.39 29.25
C ALA A 600 -6.18 -19.05 29.21
N THR A 601 -6.33 -18.22 30.25
CA THR A 601 -5.63 -16.94 30.35
C THR A 601 -4.10 -17.12 30.36
N ASP A 602 -3.59 -18.12 31.10
CA ASP A 602 -2.14 -18.38 31.16
C ASP A 602 -1.58 -18.92 29.83
N ILE A 603 -2.33 -19.79 29.13
CA ILE A 603 -1.96 -20.27 27.78
C ILE A 603 -1.86 -19.10 26.81
N VAL A 604 -2.86 -18.21 26.76
CA VAL A 604 -2.87 -17.05 25.85
C VAL A 604 -1.74 -16.06 26.20
N ALA A 605 -1.53 -15.78 27.49
CA ALA A 605 -0.44 -14.90 27.93
C ALA A 605 0.94 -15.45 27.54
N THR A 606 1.14 -16.77 27.71
CA THR A 606 2.39 -17.44 27.33
C THR A 606 2.57 -17.47 25.82
N ALA A 607 1.51 -17.72 25.03
CA ALA A 607 1.55 -17.62 23.58
C ALA A 607 1.97 -16.22 23.12
N ARG A 608 1.39 -15.17 23.71
CA ARG A 608 1.73 -13.77 23.39
C ARG A 608 3.19 -13.44 23.70
N ALA A 609 3.69 -13.82 24.86
CA ALA A 609 5.08 -13.61 25.24
C ALA A 609 6.03 -14.39 24.32
N THR A 610 5.73 -15.66 24.00
CA THR A 610 6.50 -16.48 23.07
C THR A 610 6.53 -15.87 21.67
N ALA A 611 5.39 -15.41 21.15
CA ALA A 611 5.29 -14.76 19.85
C ALA A 611 6.17 -13.51 19.78
N GLN A 612 6.17 -12.67 20.81
CA GLN A 612 7.01 -11.46 20.86
C GLN A 612 8.51 -11.78 20.88
N LEU A 613 8.92 -12.76 21.71
CA LEU A 613 10.32 -13.15 21.81
C LEU A 613 10.81 -13.86 20.55
N TYR A 614 9.96 -14.65 19.91
CA TYR A 614 10.26 -15.30 18.63
C TYR A 614 10.40 -14.29 17.50
N LEU A 615 9.59 -13.22 17.48
CA LEU A 615 9.76 -12.09 16.57
C LEU A 615 11.09 -11.36 16.80
N LEU A 616 11.45 -11.12 18.06
CA LEU A 616 12.73 -10.50 18.41
C LEU A 616 13.92 -11.33 17.90
N GLN A 617 13.82 -12.67 17.97
CA GLN A 617 14.81 -13.58 17.41
C GLN A 617 14.87 -13.47 15.88
N LEU A 618 13.70 -13.43 15.19
CA LEU A 618 13.60 -13.29 13.74
C LEU A 618 14.09 -11.94 13.22
N GLU A 619 13.85 -10.87 13.95
CA GLU A 619 14.26 -9.51 13.60
C GLU A 619 15.78 -9.32 13.69
N ALA A 620 16.45 -10.12 14.53
CA ALA A 620 17.88 -10.04 14.78
C ALA A 620 18.73 -10.93 13.85
N VAL A 621 18.12 -11.67 12.93
CA VAL A 621 18.84 -12.61 12.01
C VAL A 621 19.73 -11.89 10.97
N LEU A 622 19.53 -10.60 10.66
CA LEU A 622 20.27 -9.85 9.62
C LEU A 622 20.88 -8.57 10.14
#